data_4f8f08c9185a9e084863bb85ed8fc5de
#
_entry.id   4f8f08c9185a9e084863bb85ed8fc5de
#
_cell.length_a   1.000
_cell.length_b   1.000
_cell.length_c   1.000
_cell.angle_alpha   90.00
_cell.angle_beta   90.00
_cell.angle_gamma   90.00
#
_symmetry.space_group_name_H-M   'P 1'
#
loop_
_entity.id
_entity.type
_entity.pdbx_description
1 polymer ?
#
loop_
_entity_poly.entity_id
_entity_poly.type
_entity_poly.pdbx_seq_one_letter_code
_entity_poly.pdbx_strand_id
1 'polypeptide(L)'
;MFEKPTRRLSVILARETAESRWEDHRWQLLGVVPDVGGEARVIVETSETLQRIFPGFEVTLYRDEAEGYFLNASSETPSVFVSIRQDEESEDPYPFQATLSYNEAARWMDGGEKVDRVVAWPDLAAWMGAWVEANYRPEPKKRQRPRSFEGKEGRLRKEGDR
;
A
#
# COMPACT_ATOMS: atom_id res chain seq x y z
N MET A 1 18.73 -22.03 6.45
CA MET A 1 17.50 -21.28 6.62
C MET A 1 17.61 -19.95 5.88
N PHE A 2 16.63 -19.67 5.05
CA PHE A 2 16.67 -18.47 4.23
C PHE A 2 15.92 -17.35 4.92
N GLU A 3 16.61 -16.25 5.12
CA GLU A 3 15.95 -15.06 5.64
C GLU A 3 15.11 -14.45 4.54
N LYS A 4 13.91 -14.01 4.91
CA LYS A 4 13.05 -13.29 3.98
C LYS A 4 13.55 -11.86 3.84
N PRO A 5 13.62 -11.35 2.62
CA PRO A 5 14.03 -9.96 2.42
C PRO A 5 13.10 -9.01 3.14
N THR A 6 13.67 -8.15 3.95
CA THR A 6 12.90 -7.22 4.78
C THR A 6 13.56 -5.85 4.76
N ARG A 7 12.76 -4.82 4.73
CA ARG A 7 13.21 -3.44 4.90
C ARG A 7 12.39 -2.78 5.98
N ARG A 8 13.04 -1.93 6.75
CA ARG A 8 12.38 -1.20 7.82
C ARG A 8 12.10 0.21 7.37
N LEU A 9 10.96 0.73 7.81
CA LEU A 9 10.56 2.07 7.43
C LEU A 9 9.86 2.76 8.58
N SER A 10 9.80 4.07 8.48
CA SER A 10 9.03 4.90 9.38
C SER A 10 7.89 5.52 8.58
N VAL A 11 6.75 5.67 9.22
CA VAL A 11 5.54 6.22 8.61
C VAL A 11 5.31 7.61 9.18
N ILE A 12 4.97 8.57 8.32
CA ILE A 12 4.68 9.94 8.75
C ILE A 12 3.22 10.25 8.49
N LEU A 13 2.51 10.62 9.54
CA LEU A 13 1.15 11.13 9.44
C LEU A 13 1.17 12.63 9.71
N ALA A 14 0.36 13.36 8.98
CA ALA A 14 0.25 14.80 9.14
C ALA A 14 -1.18 15.19 9.43
N ARG A 15 -1.33 16.11 10.37
CA ARG A 15 -2.61 16.74 10.65
C ARG A 15 -2.51 18.19 10.21
N GLU A 16 -3.44 18.61 9.36
CA GLU A 16 -3.48 20.00 8.94
C GLU A 16 -4.63 20.70 9.64
N THR A 17 -4.42 21.96 9.96
CA THR A 17 -5.46 22.75 10.57
C THR A 17 -6.57 22.95 9.55
N ALA A 18 -7.81 22.64 9.95
CA ALA A 18 -8.96 22.86 9.10
C ALA A 18 -9.17 24.36 8.88
N GLU A 19 -9.50 24.74 7.66
CA GLU A 19 -9.76 26.13 7.33
C GLU A 19 -11.03 26.64 8.00
N SER A 20 -11.95 25.75 8.29
CA SER A 20 -13.22 26.07 8.91
C SER A 20 -13.23 25.57 10.33
N ARG A 21 -13.72 26.42 11.26
CA ARG A 21 -13.85 25.97 12.65
C ARG A 21 -14.91 24.88 12.80
N TRP A 22 -15.64 24.59 11.75
CA TRP A 22 -16.64 23.54 11.77
C TRP A 22 -16.08 22.20 11.32
N GLU A 23 -14.85 22.19 10.78
CA GLU A 23 -14.23 20.96 10.33
C GLU A 23 -13.26 20.46 11.38
N ASP A 24 -13.31 19.15 11.60
CA ASP A 24 -12.32 18.53 12.45
C ASP A 24 -10.96 18.50 11.74
N HIS A 25 -9.90 18.44 12.52
CA HIS A 25 -8.57 18.29 11.96
C HIS A 25 -8.51 17.03 11.11
N ARG A 26 -7.89 17.14 9.96
CA ARG A 26 -7.73 16.02 9.06
C ARG A 26 -6.34 15.44 9.19
N TRP A 27 -6.29 14.15 9.42
CA TRP A 27 -5.04 13.42 9.39
C TRP A 27 -4.91 12.72 8.05
N GLN A 28 -3.70 12.70 7.50
CA GLN A 28 -3.42 12.01 6.26
C GLN A 28 -2.05 11.34 6.33
N LEU A 29 -1.90 10.29 5.55
CA LEU A 29 -0.60 9.66 5.37
C LEU A 29 0.25 10.57 4.52
N LEU A 30 1.31 11.12 5.10
CA LEU A 30 2.16 12.06 4.39
C LEU A 30 3.26 11.37 3.62
N GLY A 31 3.86 10.33 4.19
CA GLY A 31 4.96 9.68 3.53
C GLY A 31 5.53 8.54 4.34
N VAL A 32 6.50 7.85 3.72
CA VAL A 32 7.32 6.85 4.38
C VAL A 32 8.77 7.18 4.07
N VAL A 33 9.64 6.86 5.01
CA VAL A 33 11.08 7.09 4.87
C VAL A 33 11.81 5.88 5.42
N PRO A 34 13.10 5.71 5.09
CA PRO A 34 13.88 4.68 5.74
C PRO A 34 13.80 4.84 7.26
N ASP A 35 13.79 3.72 7.98
CA ASP A 35 13.54 3.74 9.41
C ASP A 35 14.53 4.64 10.15
N VAL A 36 13.97 5.51 11.00
CA VAL A 36 14.78 6.44 11.80
C VAL A 36 15.00 5.95 13.21
N GLY A 37 14.34 4.85 13.58
CA GLY A 37 14.46 4.29 14.93
C GLY A 37 13.78 5.12 16.00
N GLY A 38 13.82 4.62 17.22
CA GLY A 38 13.23 5.30 18.34
C GLY A 38 11.73 5.13 18.45
N GLU A 39 11.12 5.97 19.25
CA GLU A 39 9.69 5.90 19.48
C GLU A 39 8.95 6.87 18.58
N ALA A 40 7.64 6.68 18.47
CA ALA A 40 6.77 7.60 17.75
C ALA A 40 6.88 8.98 18.39
N ARG A 41 6.96 10.01 17.57
CA ARG A 41 7.18 11.37 18.08
C ARG A 41 6.77 12.42 17.08
N VAL A 42 6.57 13.62 17.58
CA VAL A 42 6.30 14.79 16.73
C VAL A 42 7.62 15.24 16.10
N ILE A 43 7.60 15.47 14.80
CA ILE A 43 8.80 15.96 14.10
C ILE A 43 8.61 17.36 13.52
N VAL A 44 7.35 17.79 13.31
CA VAL A 44 7.05 19.13 12.85
C VAL A 44 5.81 19.61 13.61
N GLU A 45 5.88 20.80 14.16
CA GLU A 45 4.72 21.41 14.79
C GLU A 45 4.71 22.90 14.51
N THR A 46 3.69 23.35 13.80
CA THR A 46 3.48 24.76 13.53
C THR A 46 2.02 25.08 13.84
N SER A 47 1.63 26.34 13.67
CA SER A 47 0.22 26.69 13.84
C SER A 47 -0.69 26.04 12.80
N GLU A 48 -0.11 25.56 11.70
CA GLU A 48 -0.87 25.01 10.58
C GLU A 48 -0.77 23.50 10.44
N THR A 49 0.30 22.89 10.90
CA THR A 49 0.51 21.46 10.69
C THR A 49 1.17 20.81 11.88
N LEU A 50 0.85 19.54 12.06
CA LEU A 50 1.50 18.67 13.04
C LEU A 50 1.88 17.41 12.31
N GLN A 51 3.16 17.02 12.36
CA GLN A 51 3.62 15.77 11.75
C GLN A 51 4.19 14.86 12.82
N ARG A 52 3.75 13.62 12.78
CA ARG A 52 4.25 12.57 13.68
C ARG A 52 4.91 11.49 12.85
N ILE A 53 6.06 11.02 13.34
CA ILE A 53 6.75 9.90 12.71
C ILE A 53 6.61 8.66 13.58
N PHE A 54 6.34 7.53 12.94
CA PHE A 54 6.12 6.25 13.60
C PHE A 54 7.15 5.26 13.07
N PRO A 55 8.27 5.06 13.80
CA PRO A 55 9.32 4.14 13.34
C PRO A 55 8.95 2.69 13.56
N GLY A 56 9.78 1.80 13.02
CA GLY A 56 9.73 0.39 13.37
C GLY A 56 8.80 -0.47 12.55
N PHE A 57 8.31 0.03 11.42
CA PHE A 57 7.52 -0.80 10.53
C PHE A 57 8.42 -1.62 9.62
N GLU A 58 7.97 -2.80 9.24
CA GLU A 58 8.73 -3.67 8.36
C GLU A 58 7.88 -4.06 7.17
N VAL A 59 8.50 -4.10 6.01
CA VAL A 59 7.90 -4.70 4.81
C VAL A 59 8.78 -5.87 4.41
N THR A 60 8.18 -7.03 4.31
CA THR A 60 8.87 -8.27 3.99
C THR A 60 8.32 -8.81 2.68
N LEU A 61 9.19 -9.38 1.85
CA LEU A 61 8.77 -9.93 0.56
C LEU A 61 8.56 -11.43 0.70
N TYR A 62 7.32 -11.86 0.46
CA TYR A 62 6.92 -13.27 0.55
C TYR A 62 6.61 -13.79 -0.84
N ARG A 63 7.00 -15.03 -1.11
CA ARG A 63 6.77 -15.62 -2.43
C ARG A 63 5.31 -15.74 -2.81
N ASP A 64 4.45 -16.01 -1.84
CA ASP A 64 3.03 -16.15 -2.10
C ASP A 64 2.33 -14.79 -2.33
N GLU A 65 3.05 -13.68 -2.13
CA GLU A 65 2.55 -12.35 -2.46
C GLU A 65 3.23 -11.75 -3.69
N ALA A 66 3.99 -12.56 -4.42
CA ALA A 66 4.79 -12.06 -5.55
C ALA A 66 3.98 -11.30 -6.59
N GLU A 67 2.78 -11.76 -6.91
CA GLU A 67 1.93 -11.04 -7.86
C GLU A 67 1.58 -9.65 -7.36
N GLY A 68 1.30 -9.53 -6.07
CA GLY A 68 0.97 -8.23 -5.48
C GLY A 68 2.13 -7.24 -5.58
N TYR A 69 3.35 -7.73 -5.39
CA TYR A 69 4.54 -6.87 -5.56
C TYR A 69 4.76 -6.53 -7.03
N PHE A 70 4.52 -7.48 -7.91
CA PHE A 70 4.64 -7.24 -9.34
C PHE A 70 3.67 -6.14 -9.79
N LEU A 71 2.42 -6.20 -9.34
CA LEU A 71 1.44 -5.17 -9.69
C LEU A 71 1.87 -3.81 -9.20
N ASN A 72 2.41 -3.75 -7.99
CA ASN A 72 2.89 -2.51 -7.41
C ASN A 72 4.12 -1.99 -8.16
N ALA A 73 5.12 -2.84 -8.35
CA ALA A 73 6.38 -2.46 -8.99
C ALA A 73 6.17 -2.02 -10.43
N SER A 74 5.15 -2.56 -11.09
CA SER A 74 4.86 -2.27 -12.50
C SER A 74 3.98 -1.02 -12.67
N SER A 75 3.48 -0.46 -11.57
CA SER A 75 2.62 0.71 -11.66
C SER A 75 3.45 1.95 -11.93
N GLU A 76 2.78 3.04 -12.34
CA GLU A 76 3.47 4.29 -12.58
C GLU A 76 4.12 4.84 -11.32
N THR A 77 3.52 4.56 -10.17
CA THR A 77 4.00 5.09 -8.90
C THR A 77 4.05 3.96 -7.88
N PRO A 78 5.17 3.21 -7.82
CA PRO A 78 5.31 2.19 -6.78
C PRO A 78 5.14 2.80 -5.40
N SER A 79 4.38 2.13 -4.57
CA SER A 79 3.89 2.72 -3.32
C SER A 79 4.05 1.77 -2.15
N VAL A 80 3.95 2.34 -0.95
CA VAL A 80 3.77 1.59 0.29
C VAL A 80 2.32 1.76 0.70
N PHE A 81 1.67 0.68 1.05
CA PHE A 81 0.29 0.70 1.53
C PHE A 81 0.32 0.59 3.04
N VAL A 82 -0.40 1.48 3.71
CA VAL A 82 -0.39 1.56 5.17
C VAL A 82 -1.82 1.52 5.66
N SER A 83 -2.11 0.61 6.60
CA SER A 83 -3.42 0.64 7.23
C SER A 83 -3.38 1.60 8.40
N ILE A 84 -4.41 2.41 8.51
CA ILE A 84 -4.52 3.46 9.51
C ILE A 84 -5.67 3.10 10.42
N ARG A 85 -5.43 3.11 11.71
CA ARG A 85 -6.46 2.81 12.71
C ARG A 85 -6.67 4.00 13.62
N GLN A 86 -7.87 4.07 14.15
CA GLN A 86 -8.22 5.02 15.19
C GLN A 86 -9.22 4.32 16.09
N ASP A 87 -8.85 4.10 17.33
CA ASP A 87 -9.73 3.44 18.27
C ASP A 87 -10.27 4.44 19.28
N GLU A 88 -11.18 3.99 20.13
CA GLU A 88 -11.85 4.86 21.09
C GLU A 88 -10.89 5.48 22.10
N GLU A 89 -9.80 4.81 22.37
CA GLU A 89 -8.82 5.28 23.35
C GLU A 89 -7.82 6.26 22.76
N SER A 90 -7.63 6.23 21.44
CA SER A 90 -6.71 7.15 20.81
C SER A 90 -7.49 8.28 20.16
N GLU A 91 -7.13 9.50 20.52
CA GLU A 91 -7.76 10.65 19.90
C GLU A 91 -7.35 10.78 18.46
N ASP A 92 -6.16 10.34 18.14
CA ASP A 92 -5.56 10.49 16.83
C ASP A 92 -5.37 9.17 16.14
N PRO A 93 -5.44 9.14 14.82
CA PRO A 93 -5.15 7.91 14.09
C PRO A 93 -3.67 7.55 14.18
N TYR A 94 -3.40 6.29 13.95
CA TYR A 94 -2.03 5.79 13.95
C TYR A 94 -1.87 4.72 12.88
N PRO A 95 -0.67 4.57 12.30
CA PRO A 95 -0.44 3.50 11.36
C PRO A 95 -0.35 2.17 12.10
N PHE A 96 -0.94 1.15 11.53
CA PHE A 96 -0.98 -0.16 12.18
C PHE A 96 -0.05 -1.17 11.51
N GLN A 97 -0.04 -1.20 10.18
CA GLN A 97 0.79 -2.12 9.43
C GLN A 97 1.03 -1.58 8.03
N ALA A 98 2.08 -2.07 7.39
CA ALA A 98 2.46 -1.63 6.05
C ALA A 98 2.76 -2.84 5.18
N THR A 99 2.51 -2.71 3.88
CA THR A 99 2.82 -3.76 2.92
C THR A 99 3.18 -3.14 1.57
N LEU A 100 3.95 -3.90 0.81
CA LEU A 100 4.22 -3.56 -0.58
C LEU A 100 3.32 -4.33 -1.55
N SER A 101 2.51 -5.28 -1.05
CA SER A 101 1.66 -6.09 -1.89
C SER A 101 0.34 -5.40 -2.16
N TYR A 102 0.08 -5.11 -3.42
CA TYR A 102 -1.20 -4.57 -3.84
C TYR A 102 -2.34 -5.51 -3.41
N ASN A 103 -2.13 -6.82 -3.58
CA ASN A 103 -3.16 -7.81 -3.24
C ASN A 103 -3.43 -7.88 -1.75
N GLU A 104 -2.38 -7.79 -0.94
CA GLU A 104 -2.55 -7.80 0.51
C GLU A 104 -3.30 -6.56 0.97
N ALA A 105 -2.96 -5.39 0.42
CA ALA A 105 -3.65 -4.16 0.75
C ALA A 105 -5.14 -4.27 0.40
N ALA A 106 -5.46 -4.87 -0.74
CA ALA A 106 -6.84 -5.07 -1.15
C ALA A 106 -7.60 -5.96 -0.17
N ARG A 107 -6.93 -7.02 0.31
CA ARG A 107 -7.56 -7.90 1.32
C ARG A 107 -7.82 -7.15 2.63
N TRP A 108 -6.91 -6.27 3.04
CA TRP A 108 -7.12 -5.46 4.23
C TRP A 108 -8.36 -4.58 4.07
N MET A 109 -8.49 -3.93 2.91
CA MET A 109 -9.65 -3.09 2.64
C MET A 109 -10.96 -3.90 2.64
N ASP A 110 -10.92 -5.08 2.05
CA ASP A 110 -12.08 -5.97 2.04
C ASP A 110 -12.47 -6.39 3.46
N GLY A 111 -11.49 -6.46 4.36
CA GLY A 111 -11.73 -6.79 5.76
C GLY A 111 -12.12 -5.60 6.62
N GLY A 112 -12.29 -4.42 6.02
CA GLY A 112 -12.74 -3.25 6.76
C GLY A 112 -11.64 -2.31 7.22
N GLU A 113 -10.37 -2.59 6.88
CA GLU A 113 -9.29 -1.69 7.25
C GLU A 113 -9.29 -0.46 6.33
N LYS A 114 -8.93 0.67 6.92
CA LYS A 114 -8.70 1.86 6.13
C LYS A 114 -7.26 1.82 5.67
N VAL A 115 -7.05 1.82 4.38
CA VAL A 115 -5.70 1.71 3.80
C VAL A 115 -5.45 2.91 2.89
N ASP A 116 -4.33 3.56 3.12
CA ASP A 116 -3.87 4.64 2.24
C ASP A 116 -2.55 4.22 1.61
N ARG A 117 -2.18 4.87 0.54
CA ARG A 117 -0.93 4.58 -0.14
C ARG A 117 -0.10 5.84 -0.28
N VAL A 118 1.21 5.66 -0.30
CA VAL A 118 2.14 6.76 -0.46
C VAL A 118 3.33 6.26 -1.27
N VAL A 119 3.97 7.16 -2.00
CA VAL A 119 5.08 6.82 -2.88
C VAL A 119 6.21 6.17 -2.07
N ALA A 120 6.72 5.05 -2.58
CA ALA A 120 7.93 4.44 -2.04
C ALA A 120 9.13 5.27 -2.49
N TRP A 121 10.12 5.42 -1.60
CA TRP A 121 11.34 6.11 -2.03
C TRP A 121 12.07 5.24 -3.07
N PRO A 122 12.89 5.86 -3.93
CA PRO A 122 13.46 5.15 -5.08
C PRO A 122 14.19 3.86 -4.76
N ASP A 123 14.99 3.84 -3.71
CA ASP A 123 15.73 2.62 -3.36
C ASP A 123 14.80 1.50 -2.92
N LEU A 124 13.71 1.80 -2.21
CA LEU A 124 12.76 0.79 -1.82
C LEU A 124 12.04 0.22 -3.04
N ALA A 125 11.61 1.10 -3.95
CA ALA A 125 10.97 0.67 -5.18
C ALA A 125 11.90 -0.21 -6.01
N ALA A 126 13.18 0.18 -6.12
CA ALA A 126 14.16 -0.59 -6.87
C ALA A 126 14.42 -1.96 -6.24
N TRP A 127 14.49 -2.00 -4.91
CA TRP A 127 14.67 -3.25 -4.18
C TRP A 127 13.51 -4.22 -4.44
N MET A 128 12.29 -3.72 -4.38
CA MET A 128 11.12 -4.52 -4.67
C MET A 128 11.13 -5.01 -6.12
N GLY A 129 11.42 -4.10 -7.05
CA GLY A 129 11.45 -4.45 -8.46
C GLY A 129 12.49 -5.52 -8.79
N ALA A 130 13.67 -5.42 -8.19
CA ALA A 130 14.73 -6.42 -8.38
C ALA A 130 14.30 -7.79 -7.85
N TRP A 131 13.65 -7.81 -6.70
CA TRP A 131 13.16 -9.07 -6.15
C TRP A 131 12.09 -9.70 -7.05
N VAL A 132 11.19 -8.87 -7.55
CA VAL A 132 10.13 -9.33 -8.46
C VAL A 132 10.75 -9.92 -9.71
N GLU A 133 11.73 -9.23 -10.29
CA GLU A 133 12.39 -9.71 -11.49
C GLU A 133 13.07 -11.06 -11.26
N ALA A 134 13.65 -11.27 -10.09
CA ALA A 134 14.35 -12.51 -9.78
C ALA A 134 13.41 -13.66 -9.37
N ASN A 135 12.23 -13.35 -8.84
CA ASN A 135 11.38 -14.34 -8.17
C ASN A 135 10.01 -14.54 -8.76
N TYR A 136 9.54 -13.64 -9.62
CA TYR A 136 8.20 -13.73 -10.14
C TYR A 136 8.23 -13.85 -11.67
N ARG A 137 7.52 -14.82 -12.16
CA ARG A 137 7.31 -14.98 -13.61
C ARG A 137 5.82 -14.96 -13.82
N PRO A 138 5.28 -13.85 -14.39
CA PRO A 138 3.87 -13.88 -14.73
C PRO A 138 3.64 -15.03 -15.69
N GLU A 139 2.58 -15.79 -15.42
CA GLU A 139 2.22 -16.82 -16.35
C GLU A 139 1.90 -16.14 -17.67
N PRO A 140 2.42 -16.65 -18.80
CA PRO A 140 2.00 -16.11 -20.07
C PRO A 140 0.49 -16.19 -20.07
N LYS A 141 -0.15 -15.06 -20.33
CA LYS A 141 -1.57 -15.04 -20.49
C LYS A 141 -1.91 -16.09 -21.51
N LYS A 142 -2.32 -17.23 -21.02
CA LYS A 142 -3.04 -18.10 -21.87
C LYS A 142 -4.15 -17.25 -22.38
N ARG A 143 -4.23 -17.07 -23.68
CA ARG A 143 -5.38 -16.51 -24.24
C ARG A 143 -6.54 -17.33 -23.78
N GLN A 144 -7.04 -16.97 -22.63
CA GLN A 144 -8.31 -17.48 -22.29
C GLN A 144 -9.27 -16.70 -23.09
N ARG A 145 -9.85 -17.38 -24.01
CA ARG A 145 -11.04 -16.87 -24.56
C ARG A 145 -11.94 -16.62 -23.42
N PRO A 146 -12.42 -15.40 -23.29
CA PRO A 146 -13.46 -15.16 -22.34
C PRO A 146 -14.56 -16.16 -22.65
N ARG A 147 -14.86 -16.86 -21.66
CA ARG A 147 -15.95 -17.70 -21.82
C ARG A 147 -17.16 -16.97 -21.88
N SER A 148 -17.80 -17.01 -22.47
CA SER A 148 -18.82 -16.23 -22.53
C SER A 148 -18.74 -15.16 -23.19
N PHE A 149 -17.94 -15.07 -23.42
CA PHE A 149 -17.94 -14.28 -24.33
C PHE A 149 -18.22 -15.09 -25.38
N GLU A 150 -18.15 -15.99 -25.06
CA GLU A 150 -18.42 -16.71 -25.93
C GLU A 150 -19.67 -16.76 -26.13
N GLY A 151 -19.62 -16.13 -25.60
CA GLY A 151 -20.44 -15.89 -25.96
C GLY A 151 -21.12 -15.57 -26.01
N LYS A 152 -21.34 -15.56 -26.08
CA LYS A 152 -21.89 -15.01 -26.47
C LYS A 152 -21.72 -14.65 -26.87
N GLU A 153 -21.72 -14.68 -26.56
CA GLU A 153 -21.64 -14.33 -27.17
C GLU A 153 -21.50 -14.35 -27.46
N GLY A 154 -21.40 -14.65 -26.84
CA GLY A 154 -21.50 -14.49 -27.50
C GLY A 154 -21.61 -14.43 -27.38
N ARG A 155 -21.76 -14.63 -27.15
CA ARG A 155 -22.21 -14.47 -27.45
C ARG A 155 -22.25 -14.19 -27.93
N LEU A 156 -22.27 -14.32 -27.83
CA LEU A 156 -22.56 -14.00 -28.51
C LEU A 156 -22.44 -14.04 -28.95
N ARG A 157 -22.38 -13.97 -28.65
CA ARG A 157 -22.52 -13.93 -29.25
C ARG A 157 -22.58 -14.10 -29.56
N LYS A 158 -22.53 -14.36 -29.15
CA LYS A 158 -22.85 -14.39 -29.50
C LYS A 158 -23.11 -14.38 -29.78
N GLU A 159 -22.85 -14.58 -29.46
CA GLU A 159 -23.20 -14.43 -29.94
C GLU A 159 -23.25 -14.32 -30.38
N GLY A 160 -23.14 -14.54 -29.98
CA GLY A 160 -23.32 -14.25 -30.72
C GLY A 160 -23.13 -14.26 -30.93
N ASP A 161 -23.15 -14.16 -30.88
CA ASP A 161 -23.22 -14.10 -31.31
C ASP A 161 -23.20 -14.08 -31.40
N ARG A 162 -22.61 -13.77 -30.98
CA ARG A 162 -22.86 -13.53 -31.27
C ARG A 162 -22.94 -13.35 -31.40
#